data_7b17cd77b6c0cff72f896278a0fdbb5f
#
_entry.id   7b17cd77b6c0cff72f896278a0fdbb5f
#
_cell.length_a   1.000
_cell.length_b   1.000
_cell.length_c   1.000
_cell.angle_alpha   90.00
_cell.angle_beta   90.00
_cell.angle_gamma   90.00
#
_symmetry.space_group_name_H-M   'P 1'
#
loop_
_entity.id
_entity.type
_entity.pdbx_description
1 polymer ?
#
loop_
_entity_poly.entity_id
_entity_poly.type
_entity_poly.pdbx_seq_one_letter_code
_entity_poly.pdbx_strand_id
1 'polypeptide(L)'
;RDSDQKNAARIMATTGARGSSLNIGQMAGALGQQSIRGNRLNKGYSNRALPHFKENEDNPDAHGFVKSNYRDGLSTIEFFFHAMGGREGLVDTAVRTQQSGYMQRRLINALEHIKLEYDGTVRDPLGHIIQFLYG
;
A
#
# COMPACT_ATOMS: atom_id res chain seq x y z
N ARG A 1 -22.62 -3.33 -9.01
CA ARG A 1 -23.57 -4.36 -8.50
C ARG A 1 -24.31 -5.14 -9.58
N ASP A 2 -24.14 -4.75 -10.84
CA ASP A 2 -24.85 -5.38 -11.96
C ASP A 2 -24.10 -6.55 -12.60
N SER A 3 -23.01 -7.04 -11.96
CA SER A 3 -22.32 -8.22 -12.45
C SER A 3 -23.13 -9.48 -12.14
N ASP A 4 -23.10 -10.44 -13.09
CA ASP A 4 -23.76 -11.73 -12.94
C ASP A 4 -23.31 -12.42 -11.63
N GLN A 5 -24.25 -13.00 -10.90
CA GLN A 5 -23.96 -13.74 -9.67
C GLN A 5 -23.01 -14.94 -9.90
N LYS A 6 -22.96 -15.44 -11.12
CA LYS A 6 -22.05 -16.53 -11.51
C LYS A 6 -20.66 -16.04 -11.98
N ASN A 7 -20.43 -14.73 -11.99
CA ASN A 7 -19.14 -14.19 -12.41
C ASN A 7 -18.06 -14.58 -11.42
N ALA A 8 -16.99 -15.20 -11.92
CA ALA A 8 -15.90 -15.71 -11.09
C ALA A 8 -15.23 -14.62 -10.24
N ALA A 9 -15.02 -13.41 -10.81
CA ALA A 9 -14.40 -12.30 -10.09
C ALA A 9 -15.27 -11.84 -8.91
N ARG A 10 -16.59 -11.79 -9.10
CA ARG A 10 -17.53 -11.43 -8.04
C ARG A 10 -17.54 -12.49 -6.93
N ILE A 11 -17.51 -13.76 -7.29
CA ILE A 11 -17.45 -14.85 -6.32
C ILE A 11 -16.18 -14.76 -5.49
N MET A 12 -15.03 -14.55 -6.11
CA MET A 12 -13.74 -14.42 -5.42
C MET A 12 -13.73 -13.24 -4.44
N ALA A 13 -14.28 -12.09 -4.84
CA ALA A 13 -14.37 -10.92 -3.99
C ALA A 13 -15.32 -11.12 -2.81
N THR A 14 -16.48 -11.73 -3.07
CA THR A 14 -17.52 -11.97 -2.05
C THR A 14 -17.06 -12.98 -1.01
N THR A 15 -16.35 -14.03 -1.42
CA THR A 15 -15.84 -15.06 -0.51
C THR A 15 -14.57 -14.64 0.24
N GLY A 16 -13.96 -13.53 -0.14
CA GLY A 16 -12.73 -13.04 0.48
C GLY A 16 -11.47 -13.77 0.05
N ALA A 17 -11.54 -14.64 -0.97
CA ALA A 17 -10.39 -15.39 -1.43
C ALA A 17 -9.33 -14.50 -2.08
N ARG A 18 -9.74 -13.64 -3.00
CA ARG A 18 -8.88 -12.66 -3.68
C ARG A 18 -9.72 -11.55 -4.28
N GLY A 19 -9.11 -10.35 -4.34
CA GLY A 19 -9.77 -9.19 -4.87
C GLY A 19 -10.74 -8.57 -3.87
N SER A 20 -11.37 -7.48 -4.26
CA SER A 20 -12.35 -6.79 -3.45
C SER A 20 -13.36 -6.10 -4.36
N SER A 21 -14.45 -5.58 -3.77
CA SER A 21 -15.40 -4.74 -4.51
C SER A 21 -14.72 -3.53 -5.14
N LEU A 22 -13.70 -2.99 -4.47
CA LEU A 22 -12.89 -1.89 -5.01
C LEU A 22 -12.17 -2.31 -6.30
N ASN A 23 -11.55 -3.49 -6.32
CA ASN A 23 -10.85 -3.98 -7.51
C ASN A 23 -11.81 -4.15 -8.70
N ILE A 24 -12.98 -4.72 -8.46
CA ILE A 24 -14.01 -4.88 -9.50
C ILE A 24 -14.50 -3.52 -9.98
N GLY A 25 -14.72 -2.58 -9.07
CA GLY A 25 -15.12 -1.21 -9.41
C GLY A 25 -14.08 -0.51 -10.27
N GLN A 26 -12.79 -0.69 -9.98
CA GLN A 26 -11.72 -0.11 -10.79
C GLN A 26 -11.65 -0.70 -12.20
N MET A 27 -11.93 -2.00 -12.35
CA MET A 27 -11.95 -2.64 -13.67
C MET A 27 -13.15 -2.26 -14.51
N ALA A 28 -14.32 -2.13 -13.91
CA ALA A 28 -15.59 -1.97 -14.63
C ALA A 28 -16.22 -0.58 -14.52
N GLY A 29 -15.92 0.17 -13.48
CA GLY A 29 -16.49 1.49 -13.22
C GLY A 29 -15.51 2.62 -13.47
N ALA A 30 -14.78 3.01 -12.43
CA ALA A 30 -13.77 4.08 -12.50
C ALA A 30 -12.66 3.82 -11.52
N LEU A 31 -11.42 4.20 -11.87
CA LEU A 31 -10.27 4.09 -10.97
C LEU A 31 -10.38 5.03 -9.77
N GLY A 32 -11.00 6.20 -9.94
CA GLY A 32 -11.21 7.15 -8.88
C GLY A 32 -10.01 8.07 -8.63
N GLN A 33 -9.97 8.66 -7.45
CA GLN A 33 -8.95 9.65 -7.10
C GLN A 33 -7.59 8.97 -6.89
N GLN A 34 -6.59 9.43 -7.63
CA GLN A 34 -5.19 9.05 -7.38
C GLN A 34 -4.61 9.99 -6.33
N SER A 35 -3.75 9.46 -5.47
CA SER A 35 -3.17 10.24 -4.39
C SER A 35 -1.68 9.97 -4.23
N ILE A 36 -0.96 10.97 -3.72
CA ILE A 36 0.43 10.86 -3.32
C ILE A 36 0.52 11.33 -1.87
N ARG A 37 1.05 10.48 -0.99
CA ARG A 37 1.16 10.74 0.45
C ARG A 37 -0.19 11.08 1.09
N GLY A 38 -1.25 10.42 0.61
CA GLY A 38 -2.60 10.62 1.11
C GLY A 38 -3.30 11.88 0.61
N ASN A 39 -2.66 12.67 -0.23
CA ASN A 39 -3.21 13.93 -0.74
C ASN A 39 -3.45 13.86 -2.25
N ARG A 40 -4.38 14.71 -2.72
CA ARG A 40 -4.64 14.87 -4.15
C ARG A 40 -3.39 15.39 -4.86
N LEU A 41 -3.28 15.09 -6.16
CA LEU A 41 -2.17 15.54 -6.99
C LEU A 41 -2.35 17.04 -7.31
N ASN A 42 -1.52 17.88 -6.70
CA ASN A 42 -1.57 19.33 -6.91
C ASN A 42 -0.20 19.97 -7.08
N LYS A 43 0.87 19.19 -7.04
CA LYS A 43 2.24 19.68 -7.13
C LYS A 43 3.00 18.98 -8.25
N GLY A 44 3.77 19.71 -8.98
CA GLY A 44 4.62 19.31 -10.08
C GLY A 44 5.11 20.57 -10.80
N TYR A 45 4.22 21.56 -10.89
CA TYR A 45 4.47 22.91 -11.40
C TYR A 45 3.83 23.90 -10.44
N SER A 46 3.97 25.19 -10.72
CA SER A 46 3.36 26.25 -9.88
C SER A 46 1.84 26.10 -9.84
N ASN A 47 1.31 25.65 -8.70
CA ASN A 47 -0.13 25.51 -8.43
C ASN A 47 -0.89 24.63 -9.45
N ARG A 48 -0.20 23.70 -10.08
CA ARG A 48 -0.81 22.71 -11.01
C ARG A 48 0.04 21.45 -11.07
N ALA A 49 -0.61 20.33 -11.39
CA ALA A 49 0.09 19.03 -11.48
C ALA A 49 0.84 18.86 -12.80
N LEU A 50 0.28 19.36 -13.90
CA LEU A 50 0.85 19.25 -15.24
C LEU A 50 0.66 20.57 -16.01
N PRO A 51 1.54 20.86 -17.02
CA PRO A 51 1.41 22.07 -17.81
C PRO A 51 0.16 22.13 -18.70
N HIS A 52 -0.54 20.99 -18.85
CA HIS A 52 -1.79 20.90 -19.61
C HIS A 52 -2.97 21.60 -18.93
N PHE A 53 -2.86 21.86 -17.63
CA PHE A 53 -3.91 22.50 -16.83
C PHE A 53 -3.53 23.95 -16.52
N LYS A 54 -4.55 24.78 -16.31
CA LYS A 54 -4.34 26.15 -15.85
C LYS A 54 -3.89 26.17 -14.39
N GLU A 55 -3.15 27.20 -14.01
CA GLU A 55 -2.78 27.39 -12.61
C GLU A 55 -4.02 27.54 -11.75
N ASN A 56 -4.03 26.93 -10.55
CA ASN A 56 -5.13 26.95 -9.61
C ASN A 56 -6.46 26.41 -10.16
N GLU A 57 -6.40 25.50 -11.15
CA GLU A 57 -7.61 24.85 -11.66
C GLU A 57 -8.20 23.90 -10.63
N ASP A 58 -9.51 24.05 -10.35
CA ASP A 58 -10.19 23.23 -9.32
C ASP A 58 -10.88 22.00 -9.89
N ASN A 59 -10.79 21.77 -11.19
CA ASN A 59 -11.41 20.60 -11.83
C ASN A 59 -10.81 19.31 -11.25
N PRO A 60 -11.64 18.32 -10.86
CA PRO A 60 -11.12 17.03 -10.36
C PRO A 60 -10.11 16.36 -11.28
N ASP A 61 -10.29 16.47 -12.59
CA ASP A 61 -9.35 15.88 -13.56
C ASP A 61 -7.94 16.48 -13.46
N ALA A 62 -7.83 17.73 -13.01
CA ALA A 62 -6.54 18.39 -12.82
C ALA A 62 -5.80 17.93 -11.58
N HIS A 63 -6.47 17.28 -10.66
CA HIS A 63 -5.92 16.84 -9.37
C HIS A 63 -5.86 15.31 -9.22
N GLY A 64 -5.88 14.60 -10.32
CA GLY A 64 -5.63 13.17 -10.33
C GLY A 64 -6.87 12.29 -10.20
N PHE A 65 -8.07 12.83 -10.43
CA PHE A 65 -9.27 12.02 -10.50
C PHE A 65 -9.34 11.28 -11.84
N VAL A 66 -9.43 9.96 -11.80
CA VAL A 66 -9.51 9.11 -12.98
C VAL A 66 -10.93 8.58 -13.12
N LYS A 67 -11.65 9.05 -14.14
CA LYS A 67 -13.03 8.63 -14.43
C LYS A 67 -13.10 7.38 -15.31
N SER A 68 -12.01 7.02 -15.96
CA SER A 68 -11.92 5.83 -16.80
C SER A 68 -11.66 4.59 -15.97
N ASN A 69 -11.90 3.42 -16.55
CA ASN A 69 -11.66 2.12 -15.92
C ASN A 69 -10.61 1.32 -16.69
N TYR A 70 -10.20 0.19 -16.14
CA TYR A 70 -9.21 -0.67 -16.81
C TYR A 70 -9.77 -1.33 -18.07
N ARG A 71 -11.07 -1.60 -18.11
CA ARG A 71 -11.73 -2.23 -19.26
C ARG A 71 -11.67 -1.34 -20.50
N ASP A 72 -11.99 -0.06 -20.35
CA ASP A 72 -12.02 0.91 -21.44
C ASP A 72 -10.65 1.54 -21.69
N GLY A 73 -9.75 1.44 -20.73
CA GLY A 73 -8.43 2.03 -20.80
C GLY A 73 -8.40 3.48 -20.31
N LEU A 74 -7.20 3.94 -20.01
CA LEU A 74 -6.96 5.28 -19.45
C LEU A 74 -6.48 6.23 -20.54
N SER A 75 -6.85 7.52 -20.44
CA SER A 75 -6.24 8.55 -21.27
C SER A 75 -4.78 8.76 -20.86
N THR A 76 -4.02 9.49 -21.69
CA THR A 76 -2.59 9.73 -21.42
C THR A 76 -2.37 10.43 -20.06
N ILE A 77 -3.17 11.45 -19.76
CA ILE A 77 -3.07 12.19 -18.50
C ILE A 77 -3.49 11.32 -17.32
N GLU A 78 -4.59 10.59 -17.45
CA GLU A 78 -5.08 9.67 -16.42
C GLU A 78 -4.05 8.55 -16.12
N PHE A 79 -3.45 8.01 -17.16
CA PHE A 79 -2.39 7.01 -17.02
C PHE A 79 -1.20 7.60 -16.28
N PHE A 80 -0.79 8.82 -16.58
CA PHE A 80 0.32 9.48 -15.91
C PHE A 80 0.07 9.63 -14.41
N PHE A 81 -1.12 10.08 -14.02
CA PHE A 81 -1.48 10.21 -12.61
C PHE A 81 -1.53 8.85 -11.89
N HIS A 82 -2.05 7.85 -12.57
CA HIS A 82 -2.09 6.49 -12.03
C HIS A 82 -0.67 5.93 -11.82
N ALA A 83 0.24 6.18 -12.77
CA ALA A 83 1.62 5.77 -12.68
C ALA A 83 2.35 6.45 -11.52
N MET A 84 2.08 7.74 -11.26
CA MET A 84 2.64 8.45 -10.12
C MET A 84 2.21 7.82 -8.79
N GLY A 85 0.93 7.54 -8.64
CA GLY A 85 0.41 6.88 -7.44
C GLY A 85 0.96 5.47 -7.24
N GLY A 86 1.05 4.71 -8.33
CA GLY A 86 1.60 3.37 -8.30
C GLY A 86 3.09 3.34 -7.95
N ARG A 87 3.86 4.27 -8.49
CA ARG A 87 5.30 4.40 -8.18
C ARG A 87 5.53 4.69 -6.70
N GLU A 88 4.75 5.59 -6.13
CA GLU A 88 4.83 5.88 -4.69
C GLU A 88 4.58 4.61 -3.87
N GLY A 89 3.55 3.84 -4.19
CA GLY A 89 3.26 2.58 -3.50
C GLY A 89 4.39 1.58 -3.59
N LEU A 90 5.03 1.45 -4.76
CA LEU A 90 6.17 0.56 -4.94
C LEU A 90 7.39 1.00 -4.12
N VAL A 91 7.69 2.30 -4.09
CA VAL A 91 8.79 2.85 -3.28
C VAL A 91 8.52 2.64 -1.79
N ASP A 92 7.32 2.95 -1.32
CA ASP A 92 6.93 2.74 0.07
C ASP A 92 7.05 1.27 0.49
N THR A 93 6.64 0.35 -0.37
CA THR A 93 6.75 -1.09 -0.11
C THR A 93 8.22 -1.50 0.01
N ALA A 94 9.09 -1.03 -0.89
CA ALA A 94 10.51 -1.34 -0.87
C ALA A 94 11.19 -0.80 0.40
N VAL A 95 10.92 0.44 0.78
CA VAL A 95 11.48 1.07 1.99
C VAL A 95 10.99 0.35 3.25
N ARG A 96 9.69 0.05 3.32
CA ARG A 96 9.10 -0.64 4.46
C ARG A 96 9.68 -2.04 4.64
N THR A 97 9.89 -2.78 3.54
CA THR A 97 10.53 -4.09 3.56
C THR A 97 11.95 -4.01 4.10
N GLN A 98 12.72 -3.01 3.65
CA GLN A 98 14.09 -2.79 4.12
C GLN A 98 14.13 -2.48 5.62
N GLN A 99 13.27 -1.59 6.10
CA GLN A 99 13.18 -1.23 7.51
C GLN A 99 12.77 -2.42 8.37
N SER A 100 11.78 -3.18 7.92
CA SER A 100 11.31 -4.38 8.62
C SER A 100 12.41 -5.43 8.71
N GLY A 101 13.14 -5.68 7.63
CA GLY A 101 14.26 -6.62 7.60
C GLY A 101 15.39 -6.22 8.53
N TYR A 102 15.74 -4.93 8.57
CA TYR A 102 16.76 -4.40 9.47
C TYR A 102 16.35 -4.55 10.94
N MET A 103 15.10 -4.21 11.26
CA MET A 103 14.56 -4.37 12.61
C MET A 103 14.57 -5.85 13.04
N GLN A 104 14.13 -6.76 12.15
CA GLN A 104 14.14 -8.19 12.40
C GLN A 104 15.55 -8.69 12.67
N ARG A 105 16.55 -8.27 11.88
CA ARG A 105 17.95 -8.64 12.07
C ARG A 105 18.47 -8.20 13.44
N ARG A 106 18.16 -6.96 13.83
CA ARG A 106 18.57 -6.44 15.15
C ARG A 106 17.94 -7.24 16.28
N LEU A 107 16.65 -7.55 16.16
CA LEU A 107 15.94 -8.34 17.17
C LEU A 107 16.51 -9.74 17.29
N ILE A 108 16.76 -10.42 16.16
CA ILE A 108 17.37 -11.77 16.16
C ILE A 108 18.75 -11.75 16.79
N ASN A 109 19.60 -10.77 16.45
CA ASN A 109 20.93 -10.64 17.02
C ASN A 109 20.89 -10.42 18.54
N ALA A 110 19.88 -9.70 19.02
CA ALA A 110 19.69 -9.45 20.45
C ALA A 110 19.22 -10.70 21.19
N LEU A 111 18.43 -11.57 20.53
CA LEU A 111 17.77 -12.72 21.17
C LEU A 111 18.42 -14.07 20.89
N GLU A 112 19.37 -14.16 19.96
CA GLU A 112 19.90 -15.46 19.48
C GLU A 112 20.52 -16.33 20.56
N HIS A 113 21.05 -15.72 21.63
CA HIS A 113 21.72 -16.42 22.72
C HIS A 113 20.88 -16.54 23.99
N ILE A 114 19.64 -16.07 23.95
CA ILE A 114 18.73 -16.14 25.08
C ILE A 114 18.12 -17.53 25.16
N LYS A 115 18.18 -18.17 26.34
CA LYS A 115 17.57 -19.48 26.55
C LYS A 115 16.97 -19.61 27.94
N LEU A 116 16.07 -20.56 28.08
CA LEU A 116 15.44 -20.92 29.33
C LEU A 116 16.38 -21.81 30.14
N GLU A 117 16.62 -21.46 31.39
CA GLU A 117 17.42 -22.27 32.34
C GLU A 117 16.53 -23.19 33.17
N TYR A 118 17.15 -24.15 33.86
CA TYR A 118 16.44 -25.16 34.67
C TYR A 118 15.64 -24.58 35.84
N ASP A 119 16.04 -23.39 36.34
CA ASP A 119 15.35 -22.74 37.45
C ASP A 119 14.14 -21.92 37.02
N GLY A 120 13.76 -21.96 35.72
CA GLY A 120 12.64 -21.24 35.15
C GLY A 120 12.96 -19.83 34.71
N THR A 121 14.17 -19.35 34.87
CA THR A 121 14.61 -18.02 34.42
C THR A 121 15.05 -18.06 32.95
N VAL A 122 14.88 -16.94 32.27
CA VAL A 122 15.42 -16.75 30.91
C VAL A 122 16.69 -15.92 31.03
N ARG A 123 17.80 -16.47 30.57
CA ARG A 123 19.12 -15.86 30.74
C ARG A 123 19.87 -15.77 29.40
N ASP A 124 20.83 -14.83 29.36
CA ASP A 124 21.79 -14.73 28.25
C ASP A 124 23.01 -15.65 28.53
N PRO A 125 23.97 -15.80 27.56
CA PRO A 125 25.15 -16.64 27.74
C PRO A 125 26.05 -16.22 28.91
N LEU A 126 25.99 -14.96 29.33
CA LEU A 126 26.77 -14.42 30.45
C LEU A 126 26.07 -14.64 31.80
N GLY A 127 24.89 -15.26 31.82
CA GLY A 127 24.15 -15.53 33.05
C GLY A 127 23.23 -14.40 33.52
N HIS A 128 23.11 -13.31 32.78
CA HIS A 128 22.21 -12.21 33.13
C HIS A 128 20.77 -12.65 32.99
N ILE A 129 19.94 -12.33 33.97
CA ILE A 129 18.52 -12.66 33.94
C ILE A 129 17.79 -11.65 33.05
N ILE A 130 17.18 -12.16 31.97
CA ILE A 130 16.35 -11.36 31.05
C ILE A 130 14.89 -11.37 31.49
N GLN A 131 14.45 -12.53 31.98
CA GLN A 131 13.09 -12.71 32.51
C GLN A 131 13.16 -13.68 33.69
N PHE A 132 12.51 -13.31 34.80
CA PHE A 132 12.59 -14.13 36.02
C PHE A 132 11.78 -15.42 35.91
N LEU A 133 10.67 -15.40 35.17
CA LEU A 133 9.82 -16.56 34.99
C LEU A 133 9.32 -16.62 33.58
N TYR A 134 9.58 -17.71 32.89
CA TYR A 134 9.08 -17.93 31.55
C TYR A 134 7.57 -18.15 31.54
N GLY A 135 6.83 -17.38 30.73
CA GLY A 135 5.37 -17.45 30.64
C GLY A 135 4.65 -16.30 31.35
#